data_b917cae8284bceebc56eff181e684300
#
_entry.id   b917cae8284bceebc56eff181e684300
#
_cell.length_a   1.000
_cell.length_b   1.000
_cell.length_c   1.000
_cell.angle_alpha   90.00
_cell.angle_beta   90.00
_cell.angle_gamma   90.00
#
_symmetry.space_group_name_H-M   'P 1'
#
loop_
_entity.id
_entity.type
_entity.pdbx_description
1 polymer ?
#
loop_
_entity_poly.entity_id
_entity_poly.type
_entity_poly.pdbx_seq_one_letter_code
_entity_poly.pdbx_strand_id
1 'polypeptide(L)'
;MKLLKEICRGILIGVANIIPGVSGGTLAVSMGVYDKIIYALTHIRKEFKQSLKILVPVGIGAVIGLIGLSFVIKWLFEYYPIQTNFLFIGLIIGGLPAIFKRMEGERKGLSHGIAFLLMFALVVLLPLLGSSTASEVILTADPLMMGKMFLICLLYTSDAADD
;
A
#
# COMPACT_ATOMS: atom_id res chain seq x y z
N MET A 1 13.22 23.29 10.64
CA MET A 1 12.02 23.38 9.78
C MET A 1 11.99 22.39 8.60
N LYS A 2 13.12 22.05 7.95
CA LYS A 2 13.14 21.09 6.82
C LYS A 2 12.81 19.65 7.27
N LEU A 3 13.37 19.19 8.39
CA LEU A 3 13.16 17.85 8.93
C LEU A 3 11.67 17.57 9.25
N LEU A 4 11.01 18.51 9.93
CA LEU A 4 9.60 18.40 10.30
C LEU A 4 8.70 18.29 9.06
N LYS A 5 9.01 19.05 8.00
CA LYS A 5 8.28 18.96 6.71
C LYS A 5 8.40 17.55 6.08
N GLU A 6 9.59 16.94 6.10
CA GLU A 6 9.79 15.61 5.54
C GLU A 6 9.11 14.53 6.40
N ILE A 7 9.08 14.69 7.72
CA ILE A 7 8.31 13.80 8.61
C ILE A 7 6.80 13.91 8.32
N CYS A 8 6.25 15.13 8.22
CA CYS A 8 4.84 15.32 7.90
C CYS A 8 4.46 14.71 6.54
N ARG A 9 5.33 14.85 5.54
CA ARG A 9 5.14 14.22 4.22
C ARG A 9 5.16 12.69 4.34
N GLY A 10 6.07 12.15 5.14
CA GLY A 10 6.11 10.73 5.45
C GLY A 10 4.81 10.25 6.11
N ILE A 11 4.29 10.97 7.09
CA ILE A 11 3.02 10.64 7.76
C ILE A 11 1.88 10.57 6.75
N LEU A 12 1.76 11.54 5.85
CA LEU A 12 0.73 11.55 4.82
C LEU A 12 0.87 10.36 3.85
N ILE A 13 2.10 10.00 3.47
CA ILE A 13 2.37 8.83 2.63
C ILE A 13 1.98 7.54 3.38
N GLY A 14 2.34 7.42 4.65
CA GLY A 14 1.99 6.27 5.48
C GLY A 14 0.47 6.10 5.64
N VAL A 15 -0.23 7.18 5.91
CA VAL A 15 -1.70 7.23 5.99
C VAL A 15 -2.33 6.80 4.66
N ALA A 16 -1.84 7.35 3.53
CA ALA A 16 -2.37 7.04 2.20
C ALA A 16 -2.20 5.56 1.81
N ASN A 17 -1.17 4.88 2.31
CA ASN A 17 -0.96 3.45 2.03
C ASN A 17 -1.98 2.53 2.71
N ILE A 18 -2.64 2.98 3.78
CA ILE A 18 -3.68 2.18 4.46
C ILE A 18 -5.05 2.42 3.84
N ILE A 19 -5.29 3.61 3.30
CA ILE A 19 -6.60 3.99 2.75
C ILE A 19 -6.82 3.29 1.40
N PRO A 20 -7.83 2.40 1.26
CA PRO A 20 -8.14 1.77 -0.01
C PRO A 20 -8.45 2.79 -1.11
N GLY A 21 -7.90 2.58 -2.30
CA GLY A 21 -8.11 3.50 -3.43
C GLY A 21 -7.17 4.71 -3.47
N VAL A 22 -6.34 4.92 -2.45
CA VAL A 22 -5.33 5.98 -2.42
C VAL A 22 -3.93 5.37 -2.48
N SER A 23 -3.14 5.79 -3.45
CA SER A 23 -1.75 5.33 -3.60
C SER A 23 -0.80 6.29 -2.89
N GLY A 24 -0.03 5.78 -1.92
CA GLY A 24 1.03 6.54 -1.25
C GLY A 24 2.10 7.04 -2.23
N GLY A 25 2.38 6.25 -3.28
CA GLY A 25 3.28 6.66 -4.36
C GLY A 25 2.78 7.86 -5.14
N THR A 26 1.50 7.87 -5.54
CA THR A 26 0.88 9.03 -6.21
C THR A 26 0.91 10.28 -5.33
N LEU A 27 0.70 10.11 -4.03
CA LEU A 27 0.79 11.21 -3.08
C LEU A 27 2.23 11.72 -2.95
N ALA A 28 3.23 10.84 -2.92
CA ALA A 28 4.64 11.19 -2.89
C ALA A 28 5.06 11.99 -4.14
N VAL A 29 4.56 11.61 -5.33
CA VAL A 29 4.77 12.34 -6.59
C VAL A 29 4.15 13.73 -6.51
N SER A 30 2.88 13.84 -6.09
CA SER A 30 2.19 15.14 -6.01
C SER A 30 2.82 16.10 -4.99
N MET A 31 3.44 15.57 -3.94
CA MET A 31 4.18 16.36 -2.95
C MET A 31 5.64 16.66 -3.36
N GLY A 32 6.11 16.16 -4.51
CA GLY A 32 7.47 16.34 -5.01
C GLY A 32 8.54 15.69 -4.12
N VAL A 33 8.19 14.61 -3.43
CA VAL A 33 9.13 13.85 -2.57
C VAL A 33 9.59 12.57 -3.26
N TYR A 34 8.83 12.08 -4.22
CA TYR A 34 9.10 10.82 -4.91
C TYR A 34 10.50 10.78 -5.53
N ASP A 35 10.86 11.79 -6.31
CA ASP A 35 12.18 11.87 -6.97
C ASP A 35 13.33 11.87 -5.96
N LYS A 36 13.14 12.51 -4.80
CA LYS A 36 14.13 12.52 -3.72
C LYS A 36 14.29 11.15 -3.08
N ILE A 37 13.17 10.42 -2.90
CA ILE A 37 13.19 9.06 -2.34
C ILE A 37 13.90 8.13 -3.31
N ILE A 38 13.55 8.16 -4.60
CA ILE A 38 14.18 7.34 -5.63
C ILE A 38 15.67 7.67 -5.76
N TYR A 39 16.03 8.95 -5.81
CA TYR A 39 17.44 9.36 -5.83
C TYR A 39 18.21 8.80 -4.62
N ALA A 40 17.65 8.96 -3.42
CA ALA A 40 18.27 8.46 -2.20
C ALA A 40 18.42 6.93 -2.16
N LEU A 41 17.45 6.19 -2.71
CA LEU A 41 17.49 4.74 -2.82
C LEU A 41 18.56 4.27 -3.83
N THR A 42 18.61 4.89 -5.00
CA THR A 42 19.55 4.51 -6.06
C THR A 42 21.01 4.87 -5.73
N HIS A 43 21.23 5.94 -4.98
CA HIS A 43 22.56 6.43 -4.62
C HIS A 43 22.99 6.07 -3.17
N ILE A 44 22.27 5.19 -2.51
CA ILE A 44 22.51 4.80 -1.11
C ILE A 44 23.94 4.28 -0.88
N ARG A 45 24.53 3.59 -1.88
CA ARG A 45 25.89 3.07 -1.81
C ARG A 45 26.97 4.14 -2.00
N LYS A 46 26.67 5.18 -2.79
CA LYS A 46 27.64 6.24 -3.12
C LYS A 46 27.59 7.39 -2.12
N GLU A 47 26.37 7.75 -1.69
CA GLU A 47 26.11 8.91 -0.84
C GLU A 47 25.29 8.54 0.40
N PHE A 48 25.77 7.54 1.17
CA PHE A 48 25.03 6.96 2.29
C PHE A 48 24.49 7.99 3.29
N LYS A 49 25.34 8.95 3.70
CA LYS A 49 24.94 9.98 4.69
C LYS A 49 23.85 10.93 4.17
N GLN A 50 23.86 11.24 2.87
CA GLN A 50 22.89 12.14 2.25
C GLN A 50 21.56 11.41 2.01
N SER A 51 21.63 10.18 1.53
CA SER A 51 20.47 9.32 1.35
C SER A 51 19.74 9.07 2.67
N LEU A 52 20.47 8.78 3.77
CA LEU A 52 19.89 8.58 5.09
C LEU A 52 19.16 9.83 5.60
N LYS A 53 19.71 11.04 5.36
CA LYS A 53 19.07 12.31 5.76
C LYS A 53 17.72 12.53 5.08
N ILE A 54 17.46 11.91 3.95
CA ILE A 54 16.20 12.00 3.21
C ILE A 54 15.28 10.85 3.62
N LEU A 55 15.79 9.61 3.58
CA LEU A 55 14.97 8.42 3.83
C LEU A 55 14.49 8.30 5.29
N VAL A 56 15.38 8.62 6.24
CA VAL A 56 15.06 8.43 7.67
C VAL A 56 13.87 9.28 8.12
N PRO A 57 13.81 10.61 7.87
CA PRO A 57 12.67 11.40 8.32
C PRO A 57 11.37 11.02 7.60
N VAL A 58 11.43 10.71 6.31
CA VAL A 58 10.25 10.25 5.55
C VAL A 58 9.81 8.86 6.03
N GLY A 59 10.76 7.94 6.26
CA GLY A 59 10.47 6.60 6.78
C GLY A 59 9.87 6.63 8.18
N ILE A 60 10.44 7.40 9.10
CA ILE A 60 9.88 7.59 10.45
C ILE A 60 8.46 8.17 10.35
N GLY A 61 8.25 9.18 9.53
CA GLY A 61 6.94 9.75 9.28
C GLY A 61 5.96 8.70 8.76
N ALA A 62 6.35 7.89 7.77
CA ALA A 62 5.50 6.85 7.21
C ALA A 62 5.11 5.79 8.25
N VAL A 63 6.05 5.35 9.08
CA VAL A 63 5.78 4.41 10.18
C VAL A 63 4.81 5.01 11.20
N ILE A 64 5.00 6.26 11.59
CA ILE A 64 4.08 6.97 12.50
C ILE A 64 2.69 7.06 11.88
N GLY A 65 2.59 7.41 10.60
CA GLY A 65 1.32 7.48 9.87
C GLY A 65 0.60 6.13 9.79
N LEU A 66 1.35 5.06 9.46
CA LEU A 66 0.86 3.69 9.42
C LEU A 66 0.32 3.24 10.79
N ILE A 67 1.11 3.38 11.84
CA ILE A 67 0.74 2.95 13.19
C ILE A 67 -0.43 3.79 13.69
N GLY A 68 -0.37 5.12 13.56
CA GLY A 68 -1.42 6.03 14.02
C GLY A 68 -2.77 5.73 13.36
N LEU A 69 -2.78 5.58 12.03
CA LEU A 69 -4.04 5.27 11.33
C LEU A 69 -4.52 3.84 11.62
N SER A 70 -3.64 2.87 11.82
CA SER A 70 -4.02 1.51 12.20
C SER A 70 -4.79 1.48 13.52
N PHE A 71 -4.37 2.26 14.52
CA PHE A 71 -5.11 2.40 15.78
C PHE A 71 -6.48 3.03 15.57
N VAL A 72 -6.56 4.09 14.73
CA VAL A 72 -7.84 4.75 14.42
C VAL A 72 -8.79 3.78 13.72
N ILE A 73 -8.30 3.03 12.73
CA ILE A 73 -9.11 2.05 12.00
C ILE A 73 -9.57 0.93 12.92
N LYS A 74 -8.68 0.41 13.78
CA LYS A 74 -9.06 -0.61 14.79
C LYS A 74 -10.19 -0.09 15.68
N TRP A 75 -10.06 1.12 16.19
CA TRP A 75 -11.09 1.76 17.02
C TRP A 75 -12.40 1.94 16.26
N LEU A 76 -12.35 2.36 14.98
CA LEU A 76 -13.54 2.49 14.14
C LEU A 76 -14.24 1.13 13.93
N PHE A 77 -13.50 0.07 13.69
CA PHE A 77 -14.09 -1.27 13.53
C PHE A 77 -14.69 -1.81 14.81
N GLU A 78 -14.13 -1.45 15.97
CA GLU A 78 -14.62 -1.87 17.27
C GLU A 78 -15.94 -1.17 17.64
N TYR A 79 -16.03 0.14 17.41
CA TYR A 79 -17.20 0.94 17.82
C TYR A 79 -18.21 1.20 16.71
N TYR A 80 -17.78 1.24 15.47
CA TYR A 80 -18.61 1.57 14.29
C TYR A 80 -18.37 0.63 13.11
N PRO A 81 -18.56 -0.70 13.27
CA PRO A 81 -18.19 -1.67 12.24
C PRO A 81 -18.94 -1.48 10.92
N ILE A 82 -20.25 -1.22 10.98
CA ILE A 82 -21.10 -1.08 9.79
C ILE A 82 -20.71 0.18 9.01
N GLN A 83 -20.58 1.31 9.69
CA GLN A 83 -20.22 2.59 9.08
C GLN A 83 -18.83 2.54 8.47
N THR A 84 -17.88 1.88 9.14
CA THR A 84 -16.51 1.70 8.66
C THR A 84 -16.47 0.86 7.39
N ASN A 85 -17.25 -0.23 7.33
CA ASN A 85 -17.35 -1.04 6.11
C ASN A 85 -17.92 -0.21 4.94
N PHE A 86 -18.98 0.56 5.16
CA PHE A 86 -19.53 1.44 4.13
C PHE A 86 -18.56 2.52 3.69
N LEU A 87 -17.78 3.08 4.62
CA LEU A 87 -16.71 4.03 4.31
C LEU A 87 -15.66 3.40 3.37
N PHE A 88 -15.20 2.19 3.67
CA PHE A 88 -14.22 1.49 2.84
C PHE A 88 -14.79 1.13 1.46
N ILE A 89 -16.03 0.66 1.40
CA ILE A 89 -16.70 0.39 0.11
C ILE A 89 -16.79 1.68 -0.72
N GLY A 90 -17.17 2.80 -0.10
CA GLY A 90 -17.24 4.10 -0.77
C GLY A 90 -15.88 4.57 -1.29
N LEU A 91 -14.80 4.38 -0.51
CA LEU A 91 -13.43 4.70 -0.92
C LEU A 91 -12.96 3.84 -2.10
N ILE A 92 -13.27 2.54 -2.08
CA ILE A 92 -12.92 1.63 -3.19
C ILE A 92 -13.67 2.06 -4.46
N ILE A 93 -14.99 2.27 -4.37
CA ILE A 93 -15.81 2.70 -5.53
C ILE A 93 -15.34 4.07 -6.02
N GLY A 94 -15.04 5.01 -5.11
CA GLY A 94 -14.52 6.33 -5.45
C GLY A 94 -13.13 6.31 -6.09
N GLY A 95 -12.32 5.29 -5.81
CA GLY A 95 -11.00 5.07 -6.42
C GLY A 95 -11.05 4.46 -7.82
N LEU A 96 -12.14 3.74 -8.18
CA LEU A 96 -12.29 3.09 -9.48
C LEU A 96 -12.10 4.04 -10.69
N PRO A 97 -12.68 5.25 -10.74
CA PRO A 97 -12.48 6.16 -11.87
C PRO A 97 -11.01 6.52 -12.11
N ALA A 98 -10.20 6.62 -11.05
CA ALA A 98 -8.78 6.90 -11.17
C ALA A 98 -8.02 5.74 -11.83
N ILE A 99 -8.40 4.49 -11.51
CA ILE A 99 -7.84 3.27 -12.12
C ILE A 99 -8.24 3.19 -13.59
N PHE A 100 -9.52 3.41 -13.91
CA PHE A 100 -10.00 3.38 -15.30
C PHE A 100 -9.31 4.43 -16.18
N LYS A 101 -9.06 5.63 -15.63
CA LYS A 101 -8.36 6.70 -16.37
C LYS A 101 -6.91 6.33 -16.68
N ARG A 102 -6.24 5.54 -15.83
CA ARG A 102 -4.89 5.04 -16.10
C ARG A 102 -4.88 3.97 -17.19
N MET A 103 -5.96 3.22 -17.33
CA MET A 103 -6.11 2.17 -18.36
C MET A 103 -6.51 2.72 -19.74
N GLU A 104 -6.84 3.99 -19.88
CA GLU A 104 -7.27 4.59 -21.17
C GLU A 104 -6.17 4.68 -22.23
N GLY A 105 -4.90 4.46 -21.87
CA GLY A 105 -3.75 4.45 -22.81
C GLY A 105 -3.28 3.07 -23.24
N GLU A 106 -3.70 2.00 -22.58
CA GLU A 106 -3.23 0.64 -22.81
C GLU A 106 -4.07 -0.07 -23.89
N ARG A 107 -3.38 -0.79 -24.80
CA ARG A 107 -4.05 -1.63 -25.81
C ARG A 107 -4.77 -2.77 -25.10
N LYS A 108 -6.09 -2.75 -25.15
CA LYS A 108 -6.96 -3.81 -24.62
C LYS A 108 -6.78 -5.08 -25.44
N GLY A 109 -5.78 -5.88 -25.07
CA GLY A 109 -5.55 -7.20 -25.67
C GLY A 109 -6.40 -8.28 -24.99
N LEU A 110 -6.72 -9.33 -25.71
CA LEU A 110 -7.47 -10.50 -25.20
C LEU A 110 -6.77 -11.13 -23.98
N SER A 111 -5.43 -11.05 -23.91
CA SER A 111 -4.62 -11.52 -22.80
C SER A 111 -4.95 -10.82 -21.46
N HIS A 112 -5.26 -9.54 -21.50
CA HIS A 112 -5.64 -8.77 -20.29
C HIS A 112 -7.00 -9.20 -19.74
N GLY A 113 -7.95 -9.54 -20.63
CA GLY A 113 -9.24 -10.10 -20.24
C GLY A 113 -9.12 -11.49 -19.60
N ILE A 114 -8.24 -12.32 -20.12
CA ILE A 114 -7.95 -13.66 -19.58
C ILE A 114 -7.25 -13.55 -18.22
N ALA A 115 -6.26 -12.65 -18.10
CA ALA A 115 -5.57 -12.40 -16.83
C ALA A 115 -6.52 -11.88 -15.76
N PHE A 116 -7.43 -10.95 -16.11
CA PHE A 116 -8.47 -10.45 -15.20
C PHE A 116 -9.41 -11.57 -14.74
N LEU A 117 -9.92 -12.40 -15.66
CA LEU A 117 -10.80 -13.53 -15.34
C LEU A 117 -10.10 -14.57 -14.45
N LEU A 118 -8.83 -14.87 -14.71
CA LEU A 118 -8.02 -15.78 -13.91
C LEU A 118 -7.84 -15.25 -12.48
N MET A 119 -7.47 -13.98 -12.33
CA MET A 119 -7.29 -13.33 -11.02
C MET A 119 -8.63 -13.21 -10.27
N PHE A 120 -9.70 -12.85 -10.98
CA PHE A 120 -11.04 -12.79 -10.40
C PHE A 120 -11.50 -14.16 -9.90
N ALA A 121 -11.34 -15.20 -10.73
CA ALA A 121 -11.66 -16.59 -10.35
C ALA A 121 -10.84 -17.03 -9.14
N LEU A 122 -9.56 -16.70 -9.08
CA LEU A 122 -8.67 -17.04 -7.97
C LEU A 122 -9.14 -16.36 -6.67
N VAL A 123 -9.49 -15.08 -6.71
CA VAL A 123 -9.99 -14.34 -5.54
C VAL A 123 -11.33 -14.89 -5.04
N VAL A 124 -12.22 -15.30 -5.94
CA VAL A 124 -13.51 -15.90 -5.57
C VAL A 124 -13.36 -17.34 -5.09
N LEU A 125 -12.44 -18.12 -5.69
CA LEU A 125 -12.25 -19.54 -5.37
C LEU A 125 -11.51 -19.76 -4.05
N LEU A 126 -10.54 -18.89 -3.73
CA LEU A 126 -9.75 -18.98 -2.48
C LEU A 126 -10.60 -19.04 -1.20
N PRO A 127 -11.60 -18.19 -0.98
CA PRO A 127 -12.50 -18.30 0.17
C PRO A 127 -13.38 -19.54 0.14
N LEU A 128 -13.81 -20.00 -1.06
CA LEU A 128 -14.63 -21.19 -1.23
C LEU A 128 -13.86 -22.49 -0.94
N LEU A 129 -12.57 -22.53 -1.27
CA LEU A 129 -11.66 -23.63 -0.96
C LEU A 129 -11.20 -23.59 0.52
N GLY A 130 -11.15 -22.39 1.11
CA GLY A 130 -10.74 -22.17 2.51
C GLY A 130 -11.87 -22.28 3.53
N SER A 131 -13.10 -22.53 3.13
CA SER A 131 -14.27 -22.57 4.03
C SER A 131 -14.28 -23.71 5.06
N SER A 132 -13.24 -24.55 5.10
CA SER A 132 -13.10 -25.59 6.12
C SER A 132 -12.26 -25.17 7.34
N THR A 133 -11.68 -23.98 7.37
CA THR A 133 -10.86 -23.54 8.52
C THR A 133 -10.93 -22.02 8.69
N ALA A 134 -12.14 -21.48 8.82
CA ALA A 134 -12.33 -20.16 9.46
C ALA A 134 -12.29 -20.35 10.99
N SER A 135 -11.40 -21.17 11.48
CA SER A 135 -10.92 -21.14 12.85
C SER A 135 -9.88 -20.03 12.90
N GLU A 136 -10.16 -19.02 13.72
CA GLU A 136 -9.26 -17.99 14.21
C GLU A 136 -7.82 -18.19 13.70
N VAL A 137 -7.46 -17.48 12.63
CA VAL A 137 -6.06 -17.26 12.34
C VAL A 137 -5.54 -16.38 13.48
N ILE A 138 -5.27 -17.04 14.61
CA ILE A 138 -4.34 -16.51 15.59
C ILE A 138 -3.08 -16.33 14.75
N LEU A 139 -2.78 -15.09 14.42
CA LEU A 139 -1.48 -14.67 13.91
C LEU A 139 -0.46 -15.00 15.01
N THR A 140 -0.14 -16.28 15.15
CA THR A 140 1.11 -16.66 15.77
C THR A 140 2.17 -16.02 14.92
N ALA A 141 2.86 -15.05 15.51
CA ALA A 141 3.96 -14.32 14.89
C ALA A 141 5.10 -15.31 14.66
N ASP A 142 4.91 -16.24 13.72
CA ASP A 142 5.96 -17.11 13.22
C ASP A 142 6.84 -16.24 12.31
N PRO A 143 8.10 -15.99 12.69
CA PRO A 143 9.01 -15.14 11.92
C PRO A 143 9.17 -15.63 10.48
N LEU A 144 8.97 -16.93 10.23
CA LEU A 144 9.02 -17.52 8.90
C LEU A 144 7.80 -17.11 8.04
N MET A 145 6.61 -17.04 8.63
CA MET A 145 5.40 -16.54 7.95
C MET A 145 5.48 -15.04 7.69
N MET A 146 5.95 -14.26 8.64
CA MET A 146 6.19 -12.83 8.45
C MET A 146 7.20 -12.56 7.34
N GLY A 147 8.28 -13.36 7.26
CA GLY A 147 9.26 -13.28 6.19
C GLY A 147 8.68 -13.61 4.82
N LYS A 148 7.83 -14.64 4.70
CA LYS A 148 7.13 -14.99 3.45
C LYS A 148 6.14 -13.90 3.04
N MET A 149 5.35 -13.36 3.94
CA MET A 149 4.43 -12.26 3.66
C MET A 149 5.18 -10.99 3.25
N PHE A 150 6.29 -10.68 3.91
CA PHE A 150 7.15 -9.56 3.55
C PHE A 150 7.74 -9.74 2.14
N LEU A 151 8.19 -10.94 1.80
CA LEU A 151 8.76 -11.26 0.48
C LEU A 151 7.70 -11.17 -0.63
N ILE A 152 6.48 -11.65 -0.36
CA ILE A 152 5.34 -11.53 -1.30
C ILE A 152 4.96 -10.06 -1.48
N CYS A 153 4.90 -9.27 -0.40
CA CYS A 153 4.64 -7.84 -0.46
C CYS A 153 5.73 -7.10 -1.25
N LEU A 154 6.99 -7.49 -1.07
CA LEU A 154 8.14 -6.87 -1.73
C LEU A 154 8.18 -7.21 -3.22
N LEU A 155 7.85 -8.45 -3.60
CA LEU A 155 7.70 -8.87 -5.00
C LEU A 155 6.53 -8.16 -5.68
N TYR A 156 5.39 -8.03 -4.99
CA TYR A 156 4.22 -7.31 -5.51
C TYR A 156 4.50 -5.81 -5.72
N THR A 157 5.30 -5.18 -4.85
CA THR A 157 5.67 -3.77 -5.01
C THR A 157 6.77 -3.54 -6.04
N SER A 158 7.64 -4.51 -6.30
CA SER A 158 8.69 -4.38 -7.33
C SER A 158 8.13 -4.50 -8.75
N ASP A 159 7.11 -5.33 -8.95
CA ASP A 159 6.45 -5.50 -10.25
C ASP A 159 5.65 -4.25 -10.69
N ALA A 160 5.22 -3.44 -9.74
CA ALA A 160 4.53 -2.16 -9.99
C ALA A 160 5.49 -0.99 -10.29
N ALA A 161 6.80 -1.19 -10.23
CA ALA A 161 7.82 -0.15 -10.44
C ALA A 161 8.51 -0.24 -11.80
N ASP A 162 8.26 -1.30 -12.59
CA ASP A 162 8.87 -1.54 -13.90
C ASP A 162 7.98 -1.09 -15.09
N ASP A 163 6.83 -0.42 -14.81
CA ASP A 163 5.97 0.20 -15.83
C ASP A 163 6.05 1.76 -15.77
#